data_c3bea38e1de7e10877df9a7f00a8612b
#
_entry.id   c3bea38e1de7e10877df9a7f00a8612b
#
_cell.length_a   1.000
_cell.length_b   1.000
_cell.length_c   1.000
_cell.angle_alpha   90.00
_cell.angle_beta   90.00
_cell.angle_gamma   90.00
#
_symmetry.space_group_name_H-M   'P 1'
#
loop_
_entity.id
_entity.type
_entity.pdbx_description
1 polymer ?
#
loop_
_entity_poly.entity_id
_entity_poly.type
_entity_poly.pdbx_seq_one_letter_code
_entity_poly.pdbx_strand_id
1 'polypeptide(L)'
;MARKVLFLLSIFSFLSFSSVFADEPSAKEGDGFIENLDKSIEEKFEPISTKIQDIVFYAIPVSTDADGNPVKVPWVLGWLGIAAIVFTVYFKFVNFRSWKLAFQTVKGKYSSSTDPGEITHFQALTAALSGTVGLGNIAGVAVAVGIGGPGATFWMILMGLFGMASKFCECTLGVKYRQIENGKVYGGPMQYLTRGLGEMGLGSLGTMLAFLFAILCIGGSFGGGNMYQANQACSQLIEVTGGEVSFFSSNRWVFGLIMGLAVGLVIIGGIKSIAQVTAALVPFMCGIYMLAAFIVIFSNFGEVGNAFGLIFQGAFAPTAVGGGIVGVLIQGIKRAAFSNEAGIGSAPIAHSAVKTKFAASEGIVALLEPFIDTVIVCTTTALVIVMAGTYDDDTFCFCFF
;
A
#
# COMPACT_ATOMS: atom_id res chain seq x y z
N MET A 1 2.00 14.11 -29.98
CA MET A 1 2.30 12.69 -30.19
C MET A 1 2.28 11.90 -28.88
N ALA A 2 2.90 12.37 -27.80
CA ALA A 2 2.92 11.69 -26.49
C ALA A 2 1.53 11.36 -25.87
N ARG A 3 0.52 12.23 -26.03
CA ARG A 3 -0.85 11.99 -25.51
C ARG A 3 -1.57 10.81 -26.19
N LYS A 4 -1.31 10.53 -27.47
CA LYS A 4 -1.91 9.39 -28.19
C LYS A 4 -1.22 8.06 -27.84
N VAL A 5 0.07 8.10 -27.55
CA VAL A 5 0.83 6.91 -27.11
C VAL A 5 0.46 6.52 -25.68
N LEU A 6 0.26 7.48 -24.78
CA LEU A 6 -0.23 7.22 -23.41
C LEU A 6 -1.66 6.65 -23.41
N PHE A 7 -2.53 7.12 -24.31
CA PHE A 7 -3.89 6.61 -24.45
C PHE A 7 -3.92 5.18 -25.04
N LEU A 8 -3.04 4.88 -26.00
CA LEU A 8 -2.91 3.52 -26.55
C LEU A 8 -2.25 2.56 -25.56
N LEU A 9 -1.25 3.00 -24.78
CA LEU A 9 -0.66 2.20 -23.71
C LEU A 9 -1.65 1.94 -22.58
N SER A 10 -2.54 2.87 -22.24
CA SER A 10 -3.59 2.65 -21.23
C SER A 10 -4.65 1.66 -21.71
N ILE A 11 -4.99 1.64 -23.00
CA ILE A 11 -5.91 0.62 -23.58
C ILE A 11 -5.24 -0.74 -23.65
N PHE A 12 -3.94 -0.80 -23.98
CA PHE A 12 -3.22 -2.08 -24.07
C PHE A 12 -2.97 -2.72 -22.68
N SER A 13 -2.77 -1.91 -21.63
CA SER A 13 -2.64 -2.42 -20.25
C SER A 13 -3.96 -2.87 -19.63
N PHE A 14 -5.11 -2.47 -20.18
CA PHE A 14 -6.43 -2.91 -19.70
C PHE A 14 -6.72 -4.37 -20.04
N LEU A 15 -5.95 -4.96 -20.97
CA LEU A 15 -6.17 -6.32 -21.47
C LEU A 15 -5.21 -7.38 -20.90
N SER A 16 -4.26 -7.01 -20.02
CA SER A 16 -3.07 -7.87 -19.87
C SER A 16 -2.75 -8.42 -18.48
N PHE A 17 -3.60 -8.30 -17.45
CA PHE A 17 -3.15 -8.64 -16.09
C PHE A 17 -4.21 -9.32 -15.19
N SER A 18 -5.06 -10.19 -15.74
CA SER A 18 -6.12 -10.84 -14.95
C SER A 18 -5.71 -12.12 -14.21
N SER A 19 -4.49 -12.62 -14.34
CA SER A 19 -4.21 -14.02 -14.00
C SER A 19 -3.08 -14.30 -13.01
N VAL A 20 -2.58 -13.31 -12.28
CA VAL A 20 -1.41 -13.56 -11.38
C VAL A 20 -1.78 -14.21 -10.04
N PHE A 21 -3.07 -14.35 -9.68
CA PHE A 21 -3.49 -14.91 -8.39
C PHE A 21 -4.83 -15.63 -8.45
N ALA A 22 -4.97 -16.67 -9.26
CA ALA A 22 -6.13 -17.55 -9.14
C ALA A 22 -5.81 -18.97 -9.61
N ASP A 23 -5.54 -19.88 -8.68
CA ASP A 23 -5.97 -21.25 -8.81
C ASP A 23 -7.48 -21.28 -8.50
N GLU A 24 -8.33 -21.13 -9.51
CA GLU A 24 -9.77 -21.39 -9.37
C GLU A 24 -10.09 -22.80 -9.85
N PRO A 25 -11.05 -23.49 -9.18
CA PRO A 25 -11.55 -24.77 -9.66
C PRO A 25 -12.28 -24.53 -11.00
N SER A 26 -11.93 -25.34 -12.00
CA SER A 26 -12.40 -25.38 -13.35
C SER A 26 -13.84 -24.89 -13.58
N ALA A 27 -13.99 -23.68 -14.10
CA ALA A 27 -15.20 -23.23 -14.75
C ALA A 27 -15.26 -23.86 -16.15
N LYS A 28 -16.45 -24.28 -16.56
CA LYS A 28 -16.75 -24.98 -17.80
C LYS A 28 -16.19 -24.24 -19.02
N GLU A 29 -15.58 -25.03 -19.92
CA GLU A 29 -15.11 -24.63 -21.24
C GLU A 29 -16.13 -23.74 -22.00
N GLY A 30 -15.74 -22.49 -22.17
CA GLY A 30 -16.28 -21.58 -23.15
C GLY A 30 -15.15 -21.10 -24.03
N ASP A 31 -15.01 -21.64 -25.22
CA ASP A 31 -14.04 -21.24 -26.26
C ASP A 31 -14.27 -19.76 -26.65
N GLY A 32 -13.80 -18.83 -25.88
CA GLY A 32 -13.91 -17.40 -26.14
C GLY A 32 -12.57 -16.79 -26.57
N PHE A 33 -12.60 -15.90 -27.54
CA PHE A 33 -11.45 -15.08 -27.96
C PHE A 33 -10.73 -14.42 -26.78
N ILE A 34 -11.48 -14.04 -25.74
CA ILE A 34 -10.97 -13.41 -24.51
C ILE A 34 -10.14 -14.40 -23.69
N GLU A 35 -10.58 -15.65 -23.53
CA GLU A 35 -9.87 -16.68 -22.77
C GLU A 35 -8.55 -17.10 -23.44
N ASN A 36 -8.55 -17.21 -24.77
CA ASN A 36 -7.33 -17.47 -25.53
C ASN A 36 -6.35 -16.29 -25.51
N LEU A 37 -6.87 -15.05 -25.45
CA LEU A 37 -6.05 -13.85 -25.31
C LEU A 37 -5.43 -13.79 -23.92
N ASP A 38 -6.19 -14.13 -22.89
CA ASP A 38 -5.75 -14.16 -21.48
C ASP A 38 -4.61 -15.19 -21.32
N LYS A 39 -4.79 -16.43 -21.75
CA LYS A 39 -3.76 -17.47 -21.75
C LYS A 39 -2.48 -17.04 -22.51
N SER A 40 -2.64 -16.43 -23.68
CA SER A 40 -1.47 -15.97 -24.47
C SER A 40 -0.72 -14.81 -23.82
N ILE A 41 -1.40 -13.98 -23.05
CA ILE A 41 -0.81 -12.89 -22.28
C ILE A 41 -0.07 -13.47 -21.07
N GLU A 42 -0.70 -14.37 -20.32
CA GLU A 42 -0.14 -15.04 -19.16
C GLU A 42 1.16 -15.76 -19.52
N GLU A 43 1.15 -16.64 -20.53
CA GLU A 43 2.33 -17.37 -21.00
C GLU A 43 3.54 -16.46 -21.33
N LYS A 44 3.29 -15.24 -21.80
CA LYS A 44 4.36 -14.30 -22.15
C LYS A 44 4.86 -13.45 -20.96
N PHE A 45 3.96 -13.12 -20.04
CA PHE A 45 4.28 -12.24 -18.90
C PHE A 45 4.70 -12.99 -17.65
N GLU A 46 4.23 -14.22 -17.44
CA GLU A 46 4.61 -15.04 -16.28
C GLU A 46 6.13 -15.20 -16.13
N PRO A 47 6.93 -15.55 -17.16
CA PRO A 47 8.37 -15.69 -17.00
C PRO A 47 9.07 -14.36 -16.70
N ILE A 48 8.51 -13.23 -17.13
CA ILE A 48 9.04 -11.89 -16.83
C ILE A 48 8.70 -11.51 -15.38
N SER A 49 7.44 -11.72 -14.99
CA SER A 49 6.95 -11.48 -13.63
C SER A 49 7.72 -12.31 -12.60
N THR A 50 7.90 -13.60 -12.85
CA THR A 50 8.66 -14.51 -11.99
C THR A 50 10.10 -14.05 -11.81
N LYS A 51 10.80 -13.68 -12.89
CA LYS A 51 12.17 -13.16 -12.79
C LYS A 51 12.25 -11.86 -11.98
N ILE A 52 11.29 -10.96 -12.14
CA ILE A 52 11.24 -9.72 -11.35
C ILE A 52 10.98 -10.06 -9.88
N GLN A 53 10.06 -10.98 -9.58
CA GLN A 53 9.81 -11.46 -8.22
C GLN A 53 11.06 -12.09 -7.60
N ASP A 54 11.76 -12.95 -8.33
CA ASP A 54 12.98 -13.60 -7.85
C ASP A 54 14.08 -12.61 -7.49
N ILE A 55 14.19 -11.50 -8.24
CA ILE A 55 15.17 -10.43 -7.96
C ILE A 55 14.71 -9.57 -6.77
N VAL A 56 13.47 -9.08 -6.80
CA VAL A 56 12.95 -8.14 -5.79
C VAL A 56 12.79 -8.83 -4.44
N PHE A 57 12.27 -10.06 -4.43
CA PHE A 57 12.04 -10.84 -3.21
C PHE A 57 13.13 -11.90 -2.98
N TYR A 58 14.30 -11.76 -3.61
CA TYR A 58 15.42 -12.64 -3.31
C TYR A 58 15.63 -12.73 -1.80
N ALA A 59 15.49 -13.93 -1.27
CA ALA A 59 15.43 -14.13 0.16
C ALA A 59 16.75 -14.72 0.69
N ILE A 60 17.34 -14.03 1.66
CA ILE A 60 18.60 -14.38 2.30
C ILE A 60 18.29 -15.26 3.52
N PRO A 61 18.90 -16.43 3.68
CA PRO A 61 18.73 -17.24 4.87
C PRO A 61 19.35 -16.53 6.08
N VAL A 62 18.56 -16.34 7.14
CA VAL A 62 18.98 -15.60 8.35
C VAL A 62 18.93 -16.47 9.61
N SER A 63 18.15 -17.56 9.60
CA SER A 63 17.98 -18.47 10.73
C SER A 63 17.52 -19.84 10.23
N THR A 64 17.39 -20.79 11.12
CA THR A 64 16.70 -22.07 10.90
C THR A 64 15.54 -22.18 11.87
N ASP A 65 14.42 -22.74 11.41
CA ASP A 65 13.27 -23.04 12.27
C ASP A 65 13.54 -24.27 13.17
N ALA A 66 12.55 -24.64 13.99
CA ALA A 66 12.64 -25.80 14.88
C ALA A 66 12.79 -27.14 14.12
N ASP A 67 12.33 -27.19 12.87
CA ASP A 67 12.37 -28.36 11.99
C ASP A 67 13.65 -28.41 11.13
N GLY A 68 14.57 -27.44 11.30
CA GLY A 68 15.83 -27.35 10.56
C GLY A 68 15.73 -26.69 9.19
N ASN A 69 14.58 -26.13 8.79
CA ASN A 69 14.42 -25.44 7.52
C ASN A 69 14.96 -24.01 7.59
N PRO A 70 15.58 -23.49 6.51
CA PRO A 70 16.12 -22.15 6.51
C PRO A 70 14.98 -21.10 6.49
N VAL A 71 14.93 -20.26 7.51
CA VAL A 71 14.08 -19.06 7.54
C VAL A 71 14.75 -17.98 6.70
N LYS A 72 14.07 -17.59 5.62
CA LYS A 72 14.61 -16.65 4.62
C LYS A 72 13.90 -15.31 4.71
N VAL A 73 14.67 -14.21 4.75
CA VAL A 73 14.16 -12.84 4.73
C VAL A 73 14.39 -12.23 3.34
N PRO A 74 13.34 -11.76 2.64
CA PRO A 74 13.53 -10.98 1.44
C PRO A 74 14.37 -9.74 1.71
N TRP A 75 15.43 -9.54 0.92
CA TRP A 75 16.40 -8.46 1.15
C TRP A 75 15.75 -7.07 1.19
N VAL A 76 14.71 -6.85 0.36
CA VAL A 76 13.98 -5.59 0.29
C VAL A 76 13.29 -5.24 1.63
N LEU A 77 12.74 -6.26 2.32
CA LEU A 77 12.10 -6.06 3.64
C LEU A 77 13.14 -5.72 4.71
N GLY A 78 14.29 -6.39 4.67
CA GLY A 78 15.42 -6.06 5.54
C GLY A 78 15.89 -4.62 5.32
N TRP A 79 16.04 -4.21 4.06
CA TRP A 79 16.43 -2.85 3.70
C TRP A 79 15.43 -1.80 4.19
N LEU A 80 14.14 -1.99 3.92
CA LEU A 80 13.09 -1.07 4.37
C LEU A 80 13.02 -0.98 5.90
N GLY A 81 13.13 -2.11 6.60
CA GLY A 81 13.13 -2.15 8.06
C GLY A 81 14.33 -1.43 8.67
N ILE A 82 15.54 -1.70 8.18
CA ILE A 82 16.76 -1.02 8.63
C ILE A 82 16.68 0.48 8.35
N ALA A 83 16.26 0.88 7.15
CA ALA A 83 16.12 2.28 6.79
C ALA A 83 15.13 3.02 7.71
N ALA A 84 14.00 2.41 8.03
CA ALA A 84 12.99 2.98 8.92
C ALA A 84 13.52 3.20 10.35
N ILE A 85 14.30 2.25 10.87
CA ILE A 85 14.97 2.38 12.19
C ILE A 85 16.02 3.48 12.14
N VAL A 86 16.90 3.47 11.12
CA VAL A 86 17.96 4.46 10.93
C VAL A 86 17.37 5.87 10.85
N PHE A 87 16.31 6.09 10.05
CA PHE A 87 15.67 7.40 9.97
C PHE A 87 14.99 7.80 11.27
N THR A 88 14.37 6.87 11.98
CA THR A 88 13.77 7.17 13.29
C THR A 88 14.83 7.70 14.28
N VAL A 89 15.98 7.04 14.36
CA VAL A 89 17.09 7.47 15.23
C VAL A 89 17.73 8.76 14.72
N TYR A 90 18.02 8.85 13.42
CA TYR A 90 18.64 10.02 12.80
C TYR A 90 17.82 11.30 12.99
N PHE A 91 16.51 11.22 12.80
CA PHE A 91 15.60 12.35 13.03
C PHE A 91 15.15 12.49 14.48
N LYS A 92 15.84 11.81 15.42
CA LYS A 92 15.60 11.91 16.88
C LYS A 92 14.15 11.67 17.25
N PHE A 93 13.58 10.56 16.73
CA PHE A 93 12.21 10.16 17.00
C PHE A 93 11.16 11.21 16.60
N VAL A 94 11.32 11.80 15.42
CA VAL A 94 10.39 12.80 14.86
C VAL A 94 8.95 12.29 14.84
N ASN A 95 8.75 11.00 14.61
CA ASN A 95 7.48 10.27 14.62
C ASN A 95 6.72 10.39 15.96
N PHE A 96 7.40 10.54 17.10
CA PHE A 96 6.75 10.71 18.40
C PHE A 96 6.66 12.16 18.86
N ARG A 97 7.52 13.03 18.36
CA ARG A 97 7.64 14.42 18.84
C ARG A 97 6.78 15.42 18.07
N SER A 98 6.35 15.07 16.84
CA SER A 98 5.79 16.07 15.91
C SER A 98 4.27 16.01 15.78
N TRP A 99 3.56 15.24 16.58
CA TRP A 99 2.11 15.05 16.50
C TRP A 99 1.31 16.35 16.47
N LYS A 100 1.54 17.21 17.46
CA LYS A 100 0.84 18.49 17.55
C LYS A 100 1.08 19.35 16.31
N LEU A 101 2.32 19.36 15.83
CA LEU A 101 2.70 20.11 14.64
C LEU A 101 2.07 19.53 13.38
N ALA A 102 2.04 18.18 13.24
CA ALA A 102 1.40 17.50 12.12
C ALA A 102 -0.08 17.89 12.00
N PHE A 103 -0.84 17.75 13.07
CA PHE A 103 -2.26 18.12 13.07
C PHE A 103 -2.50 19.62 12.81
N GLN A 104 -1.64 20.51 13.32
CA GLN A 104 -1.75 21.94 13.06
C GLN A 104 -1.44 22.27 11.60
N THR A 105 -0.48 21.57 10.99
CA THR A 105 -0.10 21.75 9.59
C THR A 105 -1.20 21.27 8.66
N VAL A 106 -1.77 20.07 8.91
CA VAL A 106 -2.92 19.56 8.16
C VAL A 106 -4.11 20.51 8.19
N LYS A 107 -4.36 21.16 9.34
CA LYS A 107 -5.41 22.20 9.49
C LYS A 107 -5.08 23.51 8.79
N GLY A 108 -3.93 23.63 8.11
CA GLY A 108 -3.54 24.79 7.35
C GLY A 108 -2.98 25.97 8.17
N LYS A 109 -2.64 25.74 9.45
CA LYS A 109 -2.16 26.84 10.34
C LYS A 109 -0.89 27.53 9.81
N TYR A 110 -0.05 26.79 9.07
CA TYR A 110 1.27 27.27 8.60
C TYR A 110 1.31 27.45 7.07
N SER A 111 0.16 27.44 6.39
CA SER A 111 0.05 27.57 4.95
C SER A 111 -0.70 28.83 4.56
N SER A 112 -0.30 29.44 3.45
CA SER A 112 -0.99 30.55 2.81
C SER A 112 -1.55 30.11 1.46
N SER A 113 -2.65 30.73 1.02
CA SER A 113 -3.22 30.52 -0.34
C SER A 113 -2.24 30.91 -1.44
N THR A 114 -1.28 31.78 -1.15
CA THR A 114 -0.24 32.28 -2.06
C THR A 114 1.02 31.41 -2.09
N ASP A 115 1.11 30.38 -1.25
CA ASP A 115 2.26 29.50 -1.23
C ASP A 115 2.35 28.69 -2.53
N PRO A 116 3.56 28.37 -3.01
CA PRO A 116 3.75 27.60 -4.23
C PRO A 116 3.27 26.17 -4.07
N GLY A 117 2.49 25.67 -5.04
CA GLY A 117 1.90 24.33 -5.04
C GLY A 117 0.47 24.34 -5.60
N GLU A 118 -0.16 23.17 -5.65
CA GLU A 118 -1.46 22.97 -6.28
C GLU A 118 -2.58 22.65 -5.30
N ILE A 119 -2.30 21.89 -4.23
CA ILE A 119 -3.25 21.30 -3.30
C ILE A 119 -2.93 21.65 -1.84
N THR A 120 -3.87 21.48 -0.93
CA THR A 120 -3.66 21.71 0.51
C THR A 120 -2.96 20.51 1.16
N HIS A 121 -2.41 20.69 2.38
CA HIS A 121 -1.84 19.59 3.18
C HIS A 121 -2.84 18.45 3.44
N PHE A 122 -4.09 18.79 3.77
CA PHE A 122 -5.15 17.80 3.95
C PHE A 122 -5.42 17.01 2.66
N GLN A 123 -5.49 17.69 1.53
CA GLN A 123 -5.68 17.06 0.23
C GLN A 123 -4.50 16.17 -0.17
N ALA A 124 -3.26 16.57 0.12
CA ALA A 124 -2.08 15.74 -0.13
C ALA A 124 -2.11 14.46 0.73
N LEU A 125 -2.41 14.60 2.03
CA LEU A 125 -2.56 13.48 2.94
C LEU A 125 -3.66 12.51 2.49
N THR A 126 -4.84 13.00 2.14
CA THR A 126 -5.94 12.14 1.70
C THR A 126 -5.69 11.51 0.33
N ALA A 127 -4.98 12.20 -0.57
CA ALA A 127 -4.56 11.61 -1.84
C ALA A 127 -3.56 10.46 -1.63
N ALA A 128 -2.61 10.60 -0.71
CA ALA A 128 -1.69 9.53 -0.35
C ALA A 128 -2.42 8.36 0.35
N LEU A 129 -3.27 8.67 1.34
CA LEU A 129 -4.08 7.66 2.03
C LEU A 129 -5.04 6.90 1.10
N SER A 130 -5.48 7.50 -0.01
CA SER A 130 -6.32 6.79 -0.99
C SER A 130 -5.59 5.66 -1.69
N GLY A 131 -4.27 5.72 -1.77
CA GLY A 131 -3.44 4.65 -2.33
C GLY A 131 -3.10 3.56 -1.31
N THR A 132 -3.05 3.90 -0.02
CA THR A 132 -2.60 2.99 1.04
C THR A 132 -3.75 2.35 1.81
N VAL A 133 -4.79 3.12 2.17
CA VAL A 133 -5.96 2.58 2.87
C VAL A 133 -6.91 1.88 1.92
N GLY A 134 -6.95 0.57 1.97
CA GLY A 134 -7.77 -0.26 1.08
C GLY A 134 -7.73 -1.74 1.48
N LEU A 135 -7.69 -2.64 0.50
CA LEU A 135 -7.58 -4.08 0.74
C LEU A 135 -6.34 -4.45 1.55
N GLY A 136 -5.29 -3.66 1.44
CA GLY A 136 -4.11 -3.78 2.24
C GLY A 136 -4.41 -3.87 3.73
N ASN A 137 -5.30 -3.07 4.23
CA ASN A 137 -5.66 -2.98 5.65
C ASN A 137 -6.68 -4.05 6.08
N ILE A 138 -7.37 -4.69 5.15
CA ILE A 138 -8.40 -5.70 5.41
C ILE A 138 -7.88 -7.09 5.08
N ALA A 139 -7.96 -7.50 3.82
CA ALA A 139 -7.54 -8.81 3.37
C ALA A 139 -6.07 -9.10 3.69
N GLY A 140 -5.20 -8.14 3.47
CA GLY A 140 -3.80 -8.34 3.74
C GLY A 140 -3.44 -8.45 5.22
N VAL A 141 -4.20 -7.83 6.14
CA VAL A 141 -4.04 -8.07 7.58
C VAL A 141 -4.54 -9.46 7.92
N ALA A 142 -5.66 -9.90 7.32
CA ALA A 142 -6.17 -11.25 7.47
C ALA A 142 -5.12 -12.31 7.08
N VAL A 143 -4.51 -12.15 5.91
CA VAL A 143 -3.40 -13.01 5.44
C VAL A 143 -2.20 -12.99 6.41
N ALA A 144 -1.81 -11.81 6.90
CA ALA A 144 -0.68 -11.71 7.83
C ALA A 144 -0.96 -12.42 9.16
N VAL A 145 -2.19 -12.30 9.68
CA VAL A 145 -2.60 -12.96 10.93
C VAL A 145 -2.81 -14.46 10.70
N GLY A 146 -3.37 -14.87 9.56
CA GLY A 146 -3.53 -16.29 9.21
C GLY A 146 -2.19 -17.03 9.05
N ILE A 147 -1.21 -16.43 8.33
CA ILE A 147 0.10 -17.06 8.10
C ILE A 147 1.04 -16.88 9.29
N GLY A 148 1.05 -15.70 9.92
CA GLY A 148 2.00 -15.35 10.98
C GLY A 148 1.43 -15.45 12.40
N GLY A 149 0.17 -15.84 12.53
CA GLY A 149 -0.55 -15.80 13.80
C GLY A 149 -0.82 -14.36 14.28
N PRO A 150 -1.53 -14.20 15.40
CA PRO A 150 -1.84 -12.90 16.02
C PRO A 150 -0.61 -12.01 16.24
N GLY A 151 0.56 -12.64 16.52
CA GLY A 151 1.82 -11.96 16.79
C GLY A 151 2.34 -11.09 15.64
N ALA A 152 1.98 -11.40 14.38
CA ALA A 152 2.33 -10.58 13.23
C ALA A 152 1.83 -9.14 13.36
N THR A 153 0.70 -8.94 14.05
CA THR A 153 0.12 -7.61 14.34
C THR A 153 1.07 -6.73 15.16
N PHE A 154 1.75 -7.30 16.15
CA PHE A 154 2.72 -6.54 16.97
C PHE A 154 3.84 -5.97 16.10
N TRP A 155 4.45 -6.80 15.27
CA TRP A 155 5.55 -6.39 14.40
C TRP A 155 5.11 -5.43 13.29
N MET A 156 3.87 -5.60 12.80
CA MET A 156 3.25 -4.68 11.85
C MET A 156 3.07 -3.28 12.46
N ILE A 157 2.57 -3.18 13.69
CA ILE A 157 2.42 -1.90 14.41
C ILE A 157 3.79 -1.24 14.60
N LEU A 158 4.78 -2.01 15.07
CA LEU A 158 6.11 -1.49 15.34
C LEU A 158 6.78 -0.98 14.05
N MET A 159 6.63 -1.73 12.95
CA MET A 159 7.15 -1.29 11.64
C MET A 159 6.39 -0.09 11.10
N GLY A 160 5.08 0.02 11.34
CA GLY A 160 4.29 1.20 11.01
C GLY A 160 4.80 2.45 11.72
N LEU A 161 5.11 2.34 13.02
CA LEU A 161 5.68 3.45 13.80
C LEU A 161 7.05 3.88 13.27
N PHE A 162 7.95 2.95 12.93
CA PHE A 162 9.24 3.28 12.35
C PHE A 162 9.10 3.83 10.93
N GLY A 163 8.19 3.29 10.14
CA GLY A 163 7.89 3.72 8.78
C GLY A 163 7.47 5.19 8.67
N MET A 164 6.88 5.77 9.74
CA MET A 164 6.59 7.20 9.80
C MET A 164 7.82 8.07 9.52
N ALA A 165 8.99 7.70 10.04
CA ALA A 165 10.23 8.46 9.80
C ALA A 165 10.73 8.34 8.35
N SER A 166 10.51 7.20 7.68
CA SER A 166 10.76 7.04 6.25
C SER A 166 9.85 7.95 5.42
N LYS A 167 8.56 7.98 5.71
CA LYS A 167 7.59 8.90 5.07
C LYS A 167 7.97 10.36 5.25
N PHE A 168 8.38 10.74 6.47
CA PHE A 168 8.89 12.10 6.73
C PHE A 168 10.05 12.45 5.79
N CYS A 169 11.02 11.57 5.67
CA CYS A 169 12.19 11.78 4.82
C CYS A 169 11.80 11.92 3.35
N GLU A 170 11.10 10.92 2.80
CA GLU A 170 10.78 10.88 1.38
C GLU A 170 9.86 12.02 0.94
N CYS A 171 8.85 12.39 1.73
CA CYS A 171 7.95 13.51 1.40
C CYS A 171 8.63 14.87 1.57
N THR A 172 9.53 15.02 2.56
CA THR A 172 10.39 16.22 2.66
C THR A 172 11.26 16.38 1.41
N LEU A 173 11.90 15.30 0.94
CA LEU A 173 12.70 15.31 -0.29
C LEU A 173 11.84 15.60 -1.53
N GLY A 174 10.63 15.02 -1.60
CA GLY A 174 9.67 15.26 -2.67
C GLY A 174 9.35 16.74 -2.86
N VAL A 175 9.10 17.47 -1.76
CA VAL A 175 8.84 18.91 -1.80
C VAL A 175 10.13 19.72 -2.01
N LYS A 176 11.25 19.32 -1.40
CA LYS A 176 12.55 20.04 -1.53
C LYS A 176 13.02 20.11 -2.98
N TYR A 177 12.91 19.01 -3.71
CA TYR A 177 13.46 18.89 -5.07
C TYR A 177 12.41 19.03 -6.17
N ARG A 178 11.16 19.35 -5.84
CA ARG A 178 10.10 19.56 -6.83
C ARG A 178 10.40 20.72 -7.79
N GLN A 179 9.85 20.62 -9.00
CA GLN A 179 9.83 21.70 -9.99
C GLN A 179 8.41 22.23 -10.12
N ILE A 180 8.30 23.53 -10.31
CA ILE A 180 7.02 24.17 -10.59
C ILE A 180 7.14 24.89 -11.93
N GLU A 181 6.43 24.41 -12.93
CA GLU A 181 6.44 24.94 -14.29
C GLU A 181 5.00 25.23 -14.73
N ASN A 182 4.73 26.46 -15.14
CA ASN A 182 3.41 26.90 -15.57
C ASN A 182 2.29 26.58 -14.55
N GLY A 183 2.59 26.68 -13.26
CA GLY A 183 1.65 26.40 -12.19
C GLY A 183 1.35 24.91 -11.93
N LYS A 184 2.09 24.00 -12.58
CA LYS A 184 2.04 22.56 -12.33
C LYS A 184 3.28 22.12 -11.56
N VAL A 185 3.06 21.21 -10.61
CA VAL A 185 4.13 20.64 -9.79
C VAL A 185 4.59 19.31 -10.36
N TYR A 186 5.89 19.18 -10.53
CA TYR A 186 6.59 17.93 -10.87
C TYR A 186 7.50 17.55 -9.70
N GLY A 187 7.16 16.47 -9.00
CA GLY A 187 7.90 16.05 -7.81
C GLY A 187 7.96 14.54 -7.65
N GLY A 188 8.38 14.10 -6.47
CA GLY A 188 8.55 12.69 -6.15
C GLY A 188 9.95 12.16 -6.44
N PRO A 189 10.13 10.81 -6.40
CA PRO A 189 11.44 10.17 -6.54
C PRO A 189 12.19 10.54 -7.81
N MET A 190 11.50 10.67 -8.93
CA MET A 190 12.13 11.07 -10.19
C MET A 190 12.93 12.38 -10.04
N GLN A 191 12.38 13.34 -9.31
CA GLN A 191 13.01 14.65 -9.13
C GLN A 191 14.11 14.63 -8.08
N TYR A 192 13.88 14.03 -6.91
CA TYR A 192 14.89 14.04 -5.87
C TYR A 192 16.05 13.06 -6.15
N LEU A 193 15.84 11.97 -6.90
CA LEU A 193 16.95 11.13 -7.36
C LEU A 193 17.82 11.87 -8.36
N THR A 194 17.22 12.49 -9.39
CA THR A 194 17.99 13.21 -10.41
C THR A 194 18.75 14.41 -9.83
N ARG A 195 18.06 15.25 -9.05
CA ARG A 195 18.65 16.49 -8.53
C ARG A 195 19.47 16.28 -7.27
N GLY A 196 18.97 15.48 -6.31
CA GLY A 196 19.69 15.26 -5.06
C GLY A 196 20.99 14.50 -5.26
N LEU A 197 21.00 13.45 -6.10
CA LEU A 197 22.26 12.79 -6.47
C LEU A 197 23.10 13.65 -7.38
N GLY A 198 22.50 14.53 -8.19
CA GLY A 198 23.22 15.52 -8.99
C GLY A 198 24.02 16.51 -8.12
N GLU A 199 23.45 16.99 -7.02
CA GLU A 199 24.15 17.83 -6.03
C GLU A 199 25.37 17.11 -5.39
N MET A 200 25.32 15.79 -5.32
CA MET A 200 26.40 14.92 -4.81
C MET A 200 27.44 14.53 -5.88
N GLY A 201 27.31 15.03 -7.11
CA GLY A 201 28.18 14.66 -8.23
C GLY A 201 27.83 13.32 -8.91
N LEU A 202 26.70 12.70 -8.54
CA LEU A 202 26.23 11.40 -9.03
C LEU A 202 25.04 11.54 -10.00
N GLY A 203 25.02 12.58 -10.83
CA GLY A 203 23.88 12.94 -11.68
C GLY A 203 23.46 11.83 -12.67
N SER A 204 24.42 11.15 -13.30
CA SER A 204 24.14 10.03 -14.23
C SER A 204 23.45 8.86 -13.51
N LEU A 205 23.92 8.49 -12.32
CA LEU A 205 23.29 7.47 -11.48
C LEU A 205 21.89 7.91 -11.08
N GLY A 206 21.72 9.18 -10.68
CA GLY A 206 20.43 9.75 -10.31
C GLY A 206 19.40 9.65 -11.43
N THR A 207 19.79 9.98 -12.66
CA THR A 207 18.91 9.89 -13.84
C THR A 207 18.54 8.44 -14.15
N MET A 208 19.49 7.52 -14.09
CA MET A 208 19.24 6.09 -14.30
C MET A 208 18.25 5.53 -13.26
N LEU A 209 18.46 5.84 -11.98
CA LEU A 209 17.58 5.39 -10.90
C LEU A 209 16.18 6.02 -10.99
N ALA A 210 16.09 7.30 -11.39
CA ALA A 210 14.82 7.98 -11.59
C ALA A 210 14.01 7.34 -12.74
N PHE A 211 14.66 6.95 -13.83
CA PHE A 211 14.04 6.25 -14.96
C PHE A 211 13.55 4.85 -14.52
N LEU A 212 14.40 4.10 -13.84
CA LEU A 212 14.05 2.78 -13.32
C LEU A 212 12.86 2.86 -12.34
N PHE A 213 12.90 3.82 -11.41
CA PHE A 213 11.79 4.07 -10.50
C PHE A 213 10.48 4.36 -11.24
N ALA A 214 10.51 5.20 -12.28
CA ALA A 214 9.33 5.55 -13.06
C ALA A 214 8.68 4.31 -13.70
N ILE A 215 9.48 3.41 -14.29
CA ILE A 215 9.00 2.16 -14.88
C ILE A 215 8.39 1.25 -13.81
N LEU A 216 9.11 1.03 -12.70
CA LEU A 216 8.65 0.17 -11.61
C LEU A 216 7.40 0.72 -10.94
N CYS A 217 7.31 2.04 -10.77
CA CYS A 217 6.13 2.71 -10.20
C CYS A 217 4.89 2.55 -11.09
N ILE A 218 5.05 2.66 -12.41
CA ILE A 218 3.96 2.39 -13.37
C ILE A 218 3.49 0.94 -13.23
N GLY A 219 4.42 -0.03 -13.25
CA GLY A 219 4.10 -1.45 -13.11
C GLY A 219 3.40 -1.77 -11.77
N GLY A 220 3.93 -1.24 -10.67
CA GLY A 220 3.33 -1.41 -9.34
C GLY A 220 1.93 -0.81 -9.23
N SER A 221 1.70 0.35 -9.86
CA SER A 221 0.38 0.99 -9.89
C SER A 221 -0.65 0.16 -10.66
N PHE A 222 -0.27 -0.51 -11.73
CA PHE A 222 -1.17 -1.39 -12.46
C PHE A 222 -1.54 -2.63 -11.65
N GLY A 223 -0.59 -3.35 -11.09
CA GLY A 223 -0.82 -4.58 -10.34
C GLY A 223 -1.48 -4.36 -8.99
N GLY A 224 -0.68 -4.03 -7.98
CA GLY A 224 -1.14 -3.91 -6.59
C GLY A 224 -2.06 -2.72 -6.34
N GLY A 225 -1.83 -1.59 -7.02
CA GLY A 225 -2.61 -0.37 -6.82
C GLY A 225 -3.99 -0.38 -7.48
N ASN A 226 -4.18 -1.09 -8.60
CA ASN A 226 -5.41 -1.05 -9.37
C ASN A 226 -6.07 -2.41 -9.54
N MET A 227 -5.41 -3.35 -10.22
CA MET A 227 -6.04 -4.60 -10.66
C MET A 227 -6.44 -5.49 -9.48
N TYR A 228 -5.57 -5.65 -8.50
CA TYR A 228 -5.87 -6.38 -7.27
C TYR A 228 -7.08 -5.80 -6.53
N GLN A 229 -7.15 -4.45 -6.39
CA GLN A 229 -8.26 -3.78 -5.73
C GLN A 229 -9.58 -3.98 -6.49
N ALA A 230 -9.57 -3.82 -7.82
CA ALA A 230 -10.75 -3.97 -8.66
C ALA A 230 -11.26 -5.43 -8.67
N ASN A 231 -10.36 -6.42 -8.73
CA ASN A 231 -10.73 -7.83 -8.70
C ASN A 231 -11.41 -8.21 -7.38
N GLN A 232 -10.82 -7.84 -6.24
CA GLN A 232 -11.39 -8.15 -4.94
C GLN A 232 -12.72 -7.43 -4.69
N ALA A 233 -12.84 -6.16 -5.13
CA ALA A 233 -14.11 -5.43 -5.05
C ALA A 233 -15.21 -6.10 -5.89
N CYS A 234 -14.86 -6.60 -7.08
CA CYS A 234 -15.79 -7.37 -7.93
C CYS A 234 -16.21 -8.68 -7.25
N SER A 235 -15.27 -9.42 -6.68
CA SER A 235 -15.55 -10.68 -5.98
C SER A 235 -16.47 -10.47 -4.78
N GLN A 236 -16.25 -9.42 -3.99
CA GLN A 236 -17.15 -9.08 -2.88
C GLN A 236 -18.55 -8.67 -3.37
N LEU A 237 -18.63 -7.92 -4.48
CA LEU A 237 -19.94 -7.57 -5.06
C LEU A 237 -20.68 -8.81 -5.53
N ILE A 238 -19.99 -9.76 -6.15
CA ILE A 238 -20.57 -11.04 -6.58
C ILE A 238 -21.14 -11.78 -5.37
N GLU A 239 -20.37 -11.90 -4.30
CA GLU A 239 -20.77 -12.60 -3.08
C GLU A 239 -22.05 -12.01 -2.46
N VAL A 240 -22.11 -10.70 -2.26
CA VAL A 240 -23.27 -10.02 -1.64
C VAL A 240 -24.48 -9.92 -2.57
N THR A 241 -24.34 -10.14 -3.88
CA THR A 241 -25.44 -10.11 -4.85
C THR A 241 -25.93 -11.48 -5.28
N GLY A 242 -25.52 -12.54 -4.58
CA GLY A 242 -26.04 -13.89 -4.77
C GLY A 242 -25.02 -14.94 -5.23
N GLY A 243 -23.72 -14.66 -5.13
CA GLY A 243 -22.67 -15.61 -5.47
C GLY A 243 -22.70 -15.99 -6.97
N GLU A 244 -22.75 -17.27 -7.28
CA GLU A 244 -22.76 -17.79 -8.65
C GLU A 244 -23.96 -17.32 -9.49
N VAL A 245 -25.11 -17.00 -8.87
CA VAL A 245 -26.32 -16.49 -9.56
C VAL A 245 -26.26 -14.99 -9.83
N SER A 246 -25.25 -14.30 -9.32
CA SER A 246 -25.07 -12.87 -9.56
C SER A 246 -24.87 -12.57 -11.04
N PHE A 247 -25.46 -11.47 -11.53
CA PHE A 247 -25.19 -10.96 -12.87
C PHE A 247 -23.69 -10.72 -13.12
N PHE A 248 -22.98 -10.26 -12.11
CA PHE A 248 -21.54 -9.97 -12.20
C PHE A 248 -20.67 -11.23 -12.20
N SER A 249 -21.17 -12.39 -11.78
CA SER A 249 -20.42 -13.66 -11.85
C SER A 249 -20.05 -14.00 -13.29
N SER A 250 -21.02 -13.90 -14.20
CA SER A 250 -20.81 -14.15 -15.64
C SER A 250 -20.32 -12.91 -16.40
N ASN A 251 -20.40 -11.70 -15.82
CA ASN A 251 -20.14 -10.44 -16.50
C ASN A 251 -19.18 -9.54 -15.70
N ARG A 252 -18.08 -10.08 -15.20
CA ARG A 252 -17.06 -9.33 -14.42
C ARG A 252 -16.53 -8.10 -15.17
N TRP A 253 -16.44 -8.18 -16.49
CA TRP A 253 -16.00 -7.07 -17.33
C TRP A 253 -16.89 -5.81 -17.23
N VAL A 254 -18.20 -5.98 -16.97
CA VAL A 254 -19.13 -4.84 -16.78
C VAL A 254 -18.74 -4.04 -15.55
N PHE A 255 -18.43 -4.72 -14.44
CA PHE A 255 -17.91 -4.07 -13.23
C PHE A 255 -16.59 -3.32 -13.52
N GLY A 256 -15.66 -3.97 -14.20
CA GLY A 256 -14.40 -3.37 -14.61
C GLY A 256 -14.59 -2.11 -15.46
N LEU A 257 -15.53 -2.14 -16.41
CA LEU A 257 -15.87 -0.98 -17.24
C LEU A 257 -16.43 0.18 -16.42
N ILE A 258 -17.37 -0.09 -15.53
CA ILE A 258 -17.96 0.93 -14.64
C ILE A 258 -16.87 1.57 -13.76
N MET A 259 -16.04 0.74 -13.14
CA MET A 259 -14.93 1.21 -12.31
C MET A 259 -13.91 2.03 -13.13
N GLY A 260 -13.53 1.54 -14.31
CA GLY A 260 -12.60 2.23 -15.20
C GLY A 260 -13.12 3.60 -15.64
N LEU A 261 -14.41 3.72 -15.97
CA LEU A 261 -15.04 5.00 -16.30
C LEU A 261 -15.06 5.95 -15.09
N ALA A 262 -15.44 5.46 -13.90
CA ALA A 262 -15.48 6.27 -12.69
C ALA A 262 -14.09 6.81 -12.32
N VAL A 263 -13.07 5.94 -12.34
CA VAL A 263 -11.67 6.33 -12.08
C VAL A 263 -11.15 7.27 -13.17
N GLY A 264 -11.46 7.00 -14.45
CA GLY A 264 -11.07 7.84 -15.57
C GLY A 264 -11.56 9.28 -15.44
N LEU A 265 -12.81 9.48 -15.02
CA LEU A 265 -13.38 10.81 -14.77
C LEU A 265 -12.60 11.61 -13.72
N VAL A 266 -12.10 10.94 -12.69
CA VAL A 266 -11.31 11.57 -11.61
C VAL A 266 -9.89 11.89 -12.08
N ILE A 267 -9.23 10.94 -12.77
CA ILE A 267 -7.82 11.08 -13.16
C ILE A 267 -7.61 12.13 -14.25
N ILE A 268 -8.56 12.29 -15.19
CA ILE A 268 -8.43 13.25 -16.31
C ILE A 268 -8.21 14.68 -15.80
N GLY A 269 -8.76 15.06 -14.64
CA GLY A 269 -8.55 16.36 -14.02
C GLY A 269 -7.17 16.57 -13.35
N GLY A 270 -6.31 15.54 -13.33
CA GLY A 270 -4.98 15.57 -12.71
C GLY A 270 -5.04 15.64 -11.19
N ILE A 271 -3.91 16.02 -10.56
CA ILE A 271 -3.75 15.97 -9.10
C ILE A 271 -4.79 16.79 -8.34
N LYS A 272 -5.27 17.89 -8.91
CA LYS A 272 -6.32 18.73 -8.27
C LYS A 272 -7.65 17.99 -8.18
N SER A 273 -8.08 17.33 -9.24
CA SER A 273 -9.31 16.55 -9.27
C SER A 273 -9.21 15.34 -8.34
N ILE A 274 -8.11 14.60 -8.42
CA ILE A 274 -7.83 13.46 -7.53
C ILE A 274 -7.92 13.92 -6.08
N ALA A 275 -7.21 14.98 -5.72
CA ALA A 275 -7.16 15.51 -4.36
C ALA A 275 -8.51 16.01 -3.83
N GLN A 276 -9.36 16.57 -4.69
CA GLN A 276 -10.72 16.97 -4.31
C GLN A 276 -11.61 15.78 -3.99
N VAL A 277 -11.58 14.76 -4.83
CA VAL A 277 -12.38 13.55 -4.64
C VAL A 277 -11.91 12.78 -3.42
N THR A 278 -10.60 12.56 -3.28
CA THR A 278 -10.03 11.81 -2.15
C THR A 278 -10.21 12.52 -0.82
N ALA A 279 -10.22 13.86 -0.79
CA ALA A 279 -10.48 14.65 0.41
C ALA A 279 -11.89 14.42 1.00
N ALA A 280 -12.85 14.02 0.19
CA ALA A 280 -14.19 13.65 0.66
C ALA A 280 -14.32 12.12 0.87
N LEU A 281 -13.85 11.34 -0.11
CA LEU A 281 -14.06 9.89 -0.15
C LEU A 281 -13.29 9.15 0.95
N VAL A 282 -12.01 9.49 1.16
CA VAL A 282 -11.14 8.76 2.10
C VAL A 282 -11.61 8.89 3.56
N PRO A 283 -11.90 10.09 4.09
CA PRO A 283 -12.44 10.20 5.45
C PRO A 283 -13.78 9.49 5.63
N PHE A 284 -14.64 9.52 4.60
CA PHE A 284 -15.94 8.86 4.63
C PHE A 284 -15.77 7.33 4.64
N MET A 285 -14.94 6.78 3.76
CA MET A 285 -14.62 5.35 3.69
C MET A 285 -14.00 4.84 4.99
N CYS A 286 -12.96 5.52 5.47
CA CYS A 286 -12.32 5.16 6.73
C CYS A 286 -13.30 5.28 7.91
N GLY A 287 -14.15 6.28 7.92
CA GLY A 287 -15.15 6.50 8.97
C GLY A 287 -16.15 5.35 9.06
N ILE A 288 -16.72 4.92 7.93
CA ILE A 288 -17.65 3.77 7.88
C ILE A 288 -16.94 2.49 8.32
N TYR A 289 -15.74 2.24 7.79
CA TYR A 289 -14.98 1.05 8.15
C TYR A 289 -14.68 1.00 9.65
N MET A 290 -14.15 2.09 10.21
CA MET A 290 -13.84 2.17 11.64
C MET A 290 -15.10 2.05 12.51
N LEU A 291 -16.21 2.63 12.09
CA LEU A 291 -17.48 2.50 12.80
C LEU A 291 -17.95 1.04 12.86
N ALA A 292 -17.90 0.33 11.72
CA ALA A 292 -18.26 -1.09 11.66
C ALA A 292 -17.33 -1.93 12.55
N ALA A 293 -16.02 -1.71 12.44
CA ALA A 293 -15.05 -2.42 13.27
C ALA A 293 -15.25 -2.15 14.78
N PHE A 294 -15.50 -0.91 15.16
CA PHE A 294 -15.78 -0.56 16.57
C PHE A 294 -17.08 -1.18 17.07
N ILE A 295 -18.13 -1.28 16.25
CA ILE A 295 -19.36 -2.01 16.63
C ILE A 295 -19.02 -3.45 17.02
N VAL A 296 -18.22 -4.15 16.19
CA VAL A 296 -17.79 -5.52 16.49
C VAL A 296 -16.95 -5.59 17.77
N ILE A 297 -15.98 -4.70 17.94
CA ILE A 297 -15.10 -4.65 19.12
C ILE A 297 -15.91 -4.38 20.39
N PHE A 298 -16.81 -3.40 20.37
CA PHE A 298 -17.62 -3.07 21.56
C PHE A 298 -18.67 -4.13 21.88
N SER A 299 -19.21 -4.81 20.86
CA SER A 299 -20.12 -5.95 21.07
C SER A 299 -19.44 -7.14 21.74
N ASN A 300 -18.12 -7.25 21.61
CA ASN A 300 -17.32 -8.33 22.18
C ASN A 300 -16.22 -7.78 23.13
N PHE A 301 -16.51 -6.72 23.86
CA PHE A 301 -15.51 -5.98 24.65
C PHE A 301 -14.74 -6.84 25.65
N GLY A 302 -15.37 -7.91 26.15
CA GLY A 302 -14.73 -8.87 27.06
C GLY A 302 -13.51 -9.59 26.47
N GLU A 303 -13.47 -9.75 25.14
CA GLU A 303 -12.39 -10.46 24.43
C GLU A 303 -11.20 -9.53 24.06
N VAL A 304 -11.34 -8.22 24.21
CA VAL A 304 -10.28 -7.26 23.83
C VAL A 304 -8.97 -7.53 24.57
N GLY A 305 -9.06 -7.77 25.88
CA GLY A 305 -7.88 -8.07 26.71
C GLY A 305 -7.19 -9.37 26.29
N ASN A 306 -7.98 -10.41 25.98
CA ASN A 306 -7.48 -11.68 25.49
C ASN A 306 -6.81 -11.53 24.12
N ALA A 307 -7.41 -10.79 23.18
CA ALA A 307 -6.85 -10.52 21.86
C ALA A 307 -5.48 -9.82 21.94
N PHE A 308 -5.34 -8.79 22.75
CA PHE A 308 -4.03 -8.16 22.98
C PHE A 308 -3.03 -9.12 23.63
N GLY A 309 -3.47 -9.98 24.54
CA GLY A 309 -2.66 -11.03 25.13
C GLY A 309 -2.11 -11.98 24.07
N LEU A 310 -2.97 -12.46 23.16
CA LEU A 310 -2.59 -13.35 22.06
C LEU A 310 -1.63 -12.65 21.07
N ILE A 311 -1.85 -11.39 20.74
CA ILE A 311 -0.97 -10.61 19.88
C ILE A 311 0.44 -10.49 20.51
N PHE A 312 0.51 -10.14 21.80
CA PHE A 312 1.79 -9.96 22.47
C PHE A 312 2.53 -11.30 22.68
N GLN A 313 1.83 -12.33 23.14
CA GLN A 313 2.40 -13.66 23.33
C GLN A 313 2.85 -14.26 22.01
N GLY A 314 2.02 -14.19 20.96
CA GLY A 314 2.35 -14.70 19.64
C GLY A 314 3.55 -13.98 18.97
N ALA A 315 3.80 -12.72 19.32
CA ALA A 315 4.93 -11.98 18.76
C ALA A 315 6.30 -12.53 19.21
N PHE A 316 6.35 -13.17 20.37
CA PHE A 316 7.61 -13.63 21.00
C PHE A 316 7.61 -15.13 21.28
N ALA A 317 6.60 -15.89 20.85
CA ALA A 317 6.54 -17.32 21.04
C ALA A 317 7.53 -18.06 20.15
N PRO A 318 8.42 -18.90 20.68
CA PRO A 318 9.37 -19.68 19.89
C PRO A 318 8.71 -20.69 18.95
N THR A 319 7.51 -21.13 19.29
CA THR A 319 6.69 -22.10 18.55
C THR A 319 5.71 -21.45 17.59
N ALA A 320 5.81 -20.12 17.38
CA ALA A 320 4.95 -19.43 16.44
C ALA A 320 5.09 -19.96 15.01
N VAL A 321 3.99 -19.93 14.27
CA VAL A 321 3.81 -20.52 12.95
C VAL A 321 5.00 -20.26 12.02
N GLY A 322 5.46 -21.28 11.30
CA GLY A 322 6.38 -21.20 10.15
C GLY A 322 7.63 -20.31 10.34
N GLY A 323 8.58 -20.72 11.19
CA GLY A 323 9.86 -20.01 11.36
C GLY A 323 10.02 -19.29 12.70
N GLY A 324 9.16 -19.54 13.69
CA GLY A 324 9.24 -18.97 15.04
C GLY A 324 9.14 -17.44 15.04
N ILE A 325 9.76 -16.78 15.99
CA ILE A 325 9.73 -15.31 16.15
C ILE A 325 10.13 -14.58 14.86
N VAL A 326 11.13 -15.10 14.13
CA VAL A 326 11.62 -14.47 12.90
C VAL A 326 10.59 -14.57 11.78
N GLY A 327 9.90 -15.70 11.65
CA GLY A 327 8.82 -15.86 10.67
C GLY A 327 7.67 -14.87 10.90
N VAL A 328 7.22 -14.75 12.15
CA VAL A 328 6.17 -13.81 12.56
C VAL A 328 6.59 -12.35 12.31
N LEU A 329 7.84 -12.00 12.65
CA LEU A 329 8.41 -10.68 12.38
C LEU A 329 8.42 -10.37 10.88
N ILE A 330 8.83 -11.32 10.03
CA ILE A 330 8.84 -11.14 8.58
C ILE A 330 7.42 -10.86 8.06
N GLN A 331 6.41 -11.62 8.50
CA GLN A 331 5.02 -11.40 8.08
C GLN A 331 4.51 -10.01 8.51
N GLY A 332 4.81 -9.60 9.74
CA GLY A 332 4.46 -8.27 10.23
C GLY A 332 5.12 -7.14 9.41
N ILE A 333 6.43 -7.24 9.14
CA ILE A 333 7.16 -6.25 8.33
C ILE A 333 6.65 -6.24 6.89
N LYS A 334 6.48 -7.41 6.27
CA LYS A 334 5.94 -7.55 4.91
C LYS A 334 4.58 -6.85 4.81
N ARG A 335 3.73 -7.07 5.79
CA ARG A 335 2.39 -6.48 5.80
C ARG A 335 2.43 -4.96 5.96
N ALA A 336 3.20 -4.44 6.92
CA ALA A 336 3.34 -3.01 7.13
C ALA A 336 3.88 -2.31 5.88
N ALA A 337 4.97 -2.84 5.29
CA ALA A 337 5.59 -2.27 4.09
C ALA A 337 4.63 -2.24 2.89
N PHE A 338 3.80 -3.27 2.73
CA PHE A 338 2.79 -3.31 1.67
C PHE A 338 1.62 -2.37 1.95
N SER A 339 1.20 -2.20 3.21
CA SER A 339 0.05 -1.37 3.58
C SER A 339 0.37 0.12 3.49
N ASN A 340 1.39 0.57 4.22
CA ASN A 340 1.71 2.00 4.32
C ASN A 340 2.70 2.51 3.29
N GLU A 341 3.32 1.63 2.51
CA GLU A 341 4.28 1.97 1.44
C GLU A 341 5.43 2.89 1.90
N ALA A 342 5.83 2.83 3.18
CA ALA A 342 6.88 3.67 3.71
C ALA A 342 8.25 3.29 3.15
N GLY A 343 8.93 4.24 2.51
CA GLY A 343 10.23 4.03 1.86
C GLY A 343 10.14 3.54 0.42
N ILE A 344 8.93 3.31 -0.12
CA ILE A 344 8.73 2.87 -1.52
C ILE A 344 8.79 4.05 -2.49
N GLY A 345 8.43 5.27 -2.04
CA GLY A 345 8.53 6.48 -2.85
C GLY A 345 7.25 6.87 -3.59
N SER A 346 6.14 6.17 -3.39
CA SER A 346 4.84 6.52 -4.00
C SER A 346 4.24 7.80 -3.41
N ALA A 347 4.22 7.95 -2.10
CA ALA A 347 3.64 9.09 -1.40
C ALA A 347 4.24 10.46 -1.80
N PRO A 348 5.57 10.63 -1.97
CA PRO A 348 6.15 11.88 -2.41
C PRO A 348 5.61 12.43 -3.72
N ILE A 349 5.01 11.59 -4.58
CA ILE A 349 4.40 12.03 -5.84
C ILE A 349 3.19 12.93 -5.54
N ALA A 350 2.31 12.51 -4.62
CA ALA A 350 1.15 13.29 -4.21
C ALA A 350 1.55 14.47 -3.30
N HIS A 351 2.39 14.20 -2.29
CA HIS A 351 2.81 15.18 -1.30
C HIS A 351 3.63 16.34 -1.90
N SER A 352 4.35 16.11 -2.99
CA SER A 352 5.11 17.19 -3.65
C SER A 352 4.23 18.30 -4.21
N ALA A 353 2.96 18.02 -4.51
CA ALA A 353 2.02 19.00 -5.06
C ALA A 353 1.46 20.00 -4.02
N VAL A 354 1.78 19.84 -2.74
CA VAL A 354 1.25 20.65 -1.65
C VAL A 354 1.65 22.13 -1.75
N LYS A 355 0.75 23.03 -1.30
CA LYS A 355 1.03 24.45 -1.15
C LYS A 355 1.82 24.70 0.14
N THR A 356 3.13 24.88 -0.01
CA THR A 356 4.02 25.18 1.12
C THR A 356 5.33 25.80 0.66
N LYS A 357 5.94 26.64 1.51
CA LYS A 357 7.31 27.16 1.39
C LYS A 357 8.33 26.26 2.09
N PHE A 358 7.89 25.41 3.01
CA PHE A 358 8.75 24.62 3.88
C PHE A 358 8.63 23.14 3.57
N ALA A 359 9.67 22.53 3.01
CA ALA A 359 9.65 21.12 2.65
C ALA A 359 9.36 20.21 3.86
N ALA A 360 9.96 20.50 5.01
CA ALA A 360 9.78 19.71 6.22
C ALA A 360 8.33 19.74 6.78
N SER A 361 7.53 20.77 6.45
CA SER A 361 6.14 20.82 6.90
C SER A 361 5.32 19.69 6.29
N GLU A 362 5.58 19.36 5.04
CA GLU A 362 4.89 18.24 4.38
C GLU A 362 5.42 16.89 4.84
N GLY A 363 6.71 16.75 5.09
CA GLY A 363 7.24 15.55 5.73
C GLY A 363 6.58 15.27 7.10
N ILE A 364 6.31 16.32 7.88
CA ILE A 364 5.61 16.21 9.17
C ILE A 364 4.15 15.76 8.97
N VAL A 365 3.47 16.23 7.93
CA VAL A 365 2.12 15.75 7.59
C VAL A 365 2.16 14.27 7.19
N ALA A 366 3.13 13.88 6.39
CA ALA A 366 3.29 12.51 5.91
C ALA A 366 3.56 11.48 7.04
N LEU A 367 4.00 11.92 8.23
CA LEU A 367 4.06 11.05 9.41
C LEU A 367 2.70 10.43 9.76
N LEU A 368 1.59 11.15 9.48
CA LEU A 368 0.25 10.69 9.82
C LEU A 368 -0.22 9.53 8.94
N GLU A 369 0.35 9.37 7.75
CA GLU A 369 -0.07 8.34 6.81
C GLU A 369 0.15 6.91 7.35
N PRO A 370 1.38 6.46 7.72
CA PRO A 370 1.58 5.14 8.30
C PRO A 370 0.89 4.96 9.65
N PHE A 371 0.70 6.04 10.39
CA PHE A 371 0.00 5.98 11.65
C PHE A 371 -1.49 5.68 11.44
N ILE A 372 -2.17 6.42 10.57
CA ILE A 372 -3.59 6.19 10.27
C ILE A 372 -3.76 4.82 9.63
N ASP A 373 -2.98 4.52 8.60
CA ASP A 373 -3.05 3.29 7.83
C ASP A 373 -2.76 2.06 8.69
N THR A 374 -1.56 1.98 9.26
CA THR A 374 -1.06 0.75 9.88
C THR A 374 -1.36 0.71 11.38
N VAL A 375 -1.07 1.79 12.12
CA VAL A 375 -1.22 1.75 13.59
C VAL A 375 -2.68 1.83 14.00
N ILE A 376 -3.54 2.54 13.25
CA ILE A 376 -4.97 2.61 13.57
C ILE A 376 -5.75 1.54 12.79
N VAL A 377 -5.82 1.65 11.46
CA VAL A 377 -6.74 0.84 10.66
C VAL A 377 -6.35 -0.64 10.66
N CYS A 378 -5.08 -0.98 10.35
CA CYS A 378 -4.67 -2.39 10.36
C CYS A 378 -4.75 -3.03 11.74
N THR A 379 -4.44 -2.27 12.82
CA THR A 379 -4.57 -2.81 14.20
C THR A 379 -6.02 -3.08 14.55
N THR A 380 -6.93 -2.20 14.16
CA THR A 380 -8.37 -2.40 14.38
C THR A 380 -8.86 -3.64 13.64
N THR A 381 -8.44 -3.83 12.38
CA THR A 381 -8.73 -5.04 11.60
C THR A 381 -8.20 -6.29 12.28
N ALA A 382 -6.93 -6.27 12.70
CA ALA A 382 -6.31 -7.41 13.38
C ALA A 382 -7.04 -7.78 14.69
N LEU A 383 -7.45 -6.78 15.47
CA LEU A 383 -8.24 -7.00 16.68
C LEU A 383 -9.56 -7.72 16.35
N VAL A 384 -10.30 -7.27 15.35
CA VAL A 384 -11.54 -7.92 14.91
C VAL A 384 -11.29 -9.37 14.53
N ILE A 385 -10.26 -9.65 13.74
CA ILE A 385 -9.91 -11.01 13.30
C ILE A 385 -9.52 -11.90 14.48
N VAL A 386 -8.65 -11.40 15.36
CA VAL A 386 -8.17 -12.18 16.52
C VAL A 386 -9.31 -12.45 17.52
N MET A 387 -10.19 -11.47 17.75
CA MET A 387 -11.37 -11.66 18.62
C MET A 387 -12.39 -12.64 18.04
N ALA A 388 -12.53 -12.66 16.70
CA ALA A 388 -13.41 -13.62 16.02
C ALA A 388 -12.86 -15.05 16.01
N GLY A 389 -11.55 -15.25 16.25
CA GLY A 389 -10.90 -16.56 16.24
C GLY A 389 -10.82 -17.22 14.86
N THR A 390 -11.14 -16.50 13.78
CA THR A 390 -11.25 -17.05 12.43
C THR A 390 -9.90 -17.35 11.78
N TYR A 391 -8.80 -16.89 12.34
CA TYR A 391 -7.45 -17.05 11.78
C TYR A 391 -6.91 -18.50 11.90
N ASP A 392 -7.49 -19.34 12.76
CA ASP A 392 -7.13 -20.76 12.93
C ASP A 392 -7.94 -21.70 12.00
N ASP A 393 -8.87 -21.16 11.21
CA ASP A 393 -9.69 -21.94 10.30
C ASP A 393 -8.97 -22.10 8.94
N ASP A 394 -8.70 -23.33 8.52
CA ASP A 394 -8.02 -23.63 7.24
C ASP A 394 -8.76 -23.05 6.04
N THR A 395 -10.07 -22.85 6.14
CA THR A 395 -10.89 -22.22 5.10
C THR A 395 -10.67 -20.71 4.99
N PHE A 396 -10.20 -20.06 6.04
CA PHE A 396 -10.00 -18.60 6.09
C PHE A 396 -8.90 -18.12 5.12
N CYS A 397 -7.85 -18.91 4.97
CA CYS A 397 -6.75 -18.61 4.03
C CYS A 397 -7.17 -18.73 2.56
N PHE A 398 -8.08 -19.66 2.23
CA PHE A 398 -8.52 -19.90 0.86
C PHE A 398 -9.53 -18.88 0.33
N CYS A 399 -10.28 -18.20 1.19
CA CYS A 399 -11.27 -17.20 0.74
C CYS A 399 -10.64 -15.86 0.31
N PHE A 400 -9.33 -15.65 0.51
CA PHE A 400 -8.63 -14.40 0.19
C PHE A 400 -7.56 -14.54 -0.89
N PHE A 401 -7.32 -15.73 -1.40
CA PHE A 401 -6.47 -16.03 -2.54
C PHE A 401 -7.34 -16.41 -3.75
#